data_57e7841063108eb84cad475ca81b73fd
#
_entry.id   57e7841063108eb84cad475ca81b73fd
#
_cell.length_a   1.000
_cell.length_b   1.000
_cell.length_c   1.000
_cell.angle_alpha   90.00
_cell.angle_beta   90.00
_cell.angle_gamma   90.00
#
_symmetry.space_group_name_H-M   'P 1'
#
loop_
_entity.id
_entity.type
_entity.pdbx_description
1 polymer ?
#
loop_
_entity_poly.entity_id
_entity_poly.type
_entity_poly.pdbx_seq_one_letter_code
_entity_poly.pdbx_strand_id
1 'polypeptide(L)'
;MPVHLIAGLSELAPRYDGFILDLWGVIHDGVAPIPGAIDCLRVLIDKGKRIVLLSNAPRRADDVVRRITALGVPTGLYHHVMSSGEEAWQRLSQREDPFYAALGRRCLHIGSERDLEIRQGLNLEYVDAPEE
;
A
#
# COMPACT_ATOMS: atom_id res chain seq x y z
N MET A 1 6.80 -22.43 -19.53
CA MET A 1 6.60 -21.37 -20.54
C MET A 1 7.89 -20.55 -20.61
N PRO A 2 8.36 -20.17 -21.79
CA PRO A 2 9.52 -19.28 -21.90
C PRO A 2 9.16 -17.89 -21.31
N VAL A 3 10.10 -17.32 -20.56
CA VAL A 3 9.98 -15.95 -20.05
C VAL A 3 10.20 -15.00 -21.23
N HIS A 4 9.24 -14.11 -21.46
CA HIS A 4 9.35 -13.07 -22.47
C HIS A 4 9.95 -11.81 -21.83
N LEU A 5 11.12 -11.40 -22.30
CA LEU A 5 11.75 -10.16 -21.87
C LEU A 5 11.21 -9.01 -22.72
N ILE A 6 10.77 -7.96 -22.05
CA ILE A 6 10.25 -6.74 -22.69
C ILE A 6 11.23 -5.57 -22.46
N ALA A 7 11.27 -4.64 -23.40
CA ALA A 7 12.12 -3.45 -23.29
C ALA A 7 11.53 -2.40 -22.32
N GLY A 8 10.24 -2.47 -22.05
CA GLY A 8 9.57 -1.57 -21.12
C GLY A 8 8.07 -1.81 -21.04
N LEU A 9 7.43 -1.15 -20.06
CA LEU A 9 6.00 -1.30 -19.81
C LEU A 9 5.13 -0.84 -20.99
N SER A 10 5.65 0.00 -21.89
CA SER A 10 4.96 0.45 -23.10
C SER A 10 4.51 -0.70 -24.02
N GLU A 11 5.19 -1.83 -23.99
CA GLU A 11 4.81 -3.03 -24.76
C GLU A 11 3.58 -3.74 -24.18
N LEU A 12 3.37 -3.63 -22.86
CA LEU A 12 2.26 -4.26 -22.16
C LEU A 12 1.05 -3.32 -22.01
N ALA A 13 1.29 -2.03 -21.87
CA ALA A 13 0.25 -1.05 -21.55
C ALA A 13 -0.98 -1.08 -22.48
N PRO A 14 -0.87 -1.33 -23.79
CA PRO A 14 -2.05 -1.44 -24.66
C PRO A 14 -2.96 -2.63 -24.35
N ARG A 15 -2.45 -3.64 -23.65
CA ARG A 15 -3.15 -4.91 -23.38
C ARG A 15 -3.96 -4.90 -22.08
N TYR A 16 -3.77 -3.87 -21.23
CA TYR A 16 -4.36 -3.80 -19.89
C TYR A 16 -5.00 -2.44 -19.65
N ASP A 17 -6.10 -2.42 -18.92
CA ASP A 17 -6.82 -1.19 -18.54
C ASP A 17 -6.40 -0.66 -17.17
N GLY A 18 -5.83 -1.53 -16.34
CA GLY A 18 -5.36 -1.17 -15.00
C GLY A 18 -4.05 -1.84 -14.62
N PHE A 19 -3.35 -1.18 -13.70
CA PHE A 19 -2.05 -1.61 -13.19
C PHE A 19 -2.05 -1.58 -11.67
N ILE A 20 -1.61 -2.68 -11.06
CA ILE A 20 -1.28 -2.75 -9.65
C ILE A 20 0.24 -2.74 -9.57
N LEU A 21 0.80 -1.72 -8.93
CA LEU A 21 2.24 -1.49 -8.88
C LEU A 21 2.70 -1.48 -7.43
N ASP A 22 3.77 -2.22 -7.14
CA ASP A 22 4.45 -2.15 -5.86
C ASP A 22 5.15 -0.80 -5.70
N LEU A 23 5.42 -0.40 -4.46
CA LEU A 23 6.07 0.87 -4.14
C LEU A 23 7.58 0.73 -4.01
N TRP A 24 8.03 -0.10 -3.05
CA TRP A 24 9.45 -0.24 -2.76
C TRP A 24 10.19 -1.01 -3.85
N GLY A 25 11.23 -0.42 -4.40
CA GLY A 25 12.02 -1.03 -5.48
C GLY A 25 11.37 -0.97 -6.87
N VAL A 26 10.16 -0.41 -6.96
CA VAL A 26 9.43 -0.21 -8.24
C VAL A 26 9.17 1.28 -8.50
N ILE A 27 8.60 1.97 -7.55
CA ILE A 27 8.29 3.41 -7.67
C ILE A 27 9.36 4.26 -6.97
N HIS A 28 9.84 3.83 -5.80
CA HIS A 28 10.87 4.53 -5.03
C HIS A 28 11.83 3.55 -4.34
N ASP A 29 12.99 4.06 -3.95
CA ASP A 29 14.03 3.32 -3.21
C ASP A 29 14.05 3.66 -1.69
N GLY A 30 13.07 4.44 -1.23
CA GLY A 30 12.97 4.92 0.16
C GLY A 30 13.58 6.30 0.39
N VAL A 31 14.29 6.83 -0.60
CA VAL A 31 14.92 8.17 -0.56
C VAL A 31 14.35 9.06 -1.67
N ALA A 32 14.17 8.50 -2.86
CA ALA A 32 13.68 9.20 -4.04
C ALA A 32 12.90 8.25 -4.97
N PRO A 33 12.12 8.78 -5.92
CA PRO A 33 11.55 7.98 -6.99
C PRO A 33 12.64 7.35 -7.85
N ILE A 34 12.42 6.11 -8.26
CA ILE A 34 13.31 5.44 -9.20
C ILE A 34 13.30 6.19 -10.55
N PRO A 35 14.46 6.40 -11.19
CA PRO A 35 14.53 7.08 -12.48
C PRO A 35 13.55 6.49 -13.50
N GLY A 36 12.73 7.35 -14.11
CA GLY A 36 11.70 6.97 -15.07
C GLY A 36 10.37 6.49 -14.48
N ALA A 37 10.27 6.21 -13.17
CA ALA A 37 9.02 5.75 -12.56
C ALA A 37 7.91 6.80 -12.67
N ILE A 38 8.23 8.06 -12.34
CA ILE A 38 7.26 9.18 -12.41
C ILE A 38 6.78 9.40 -13.86
N ASP A 39 7.68 9.36 -14.83
CA ASP A 39 7.33 9.53 -16.24
C ASP A 39 6.49 8.35 -16.74
N CYS A 40 6.80 7.13 -16.30
CA CYS A 40 5.99 5.96 -16.60
C CYS A 40 4.55 6.10 -16.06
N LEU A 41 4.39 6.50 -14.79
CA LEU A 41 3.08 6.74 -14.20
C LEU A 41 2.31 7.83 -14.98
N ARG A 42 2.96 8.93 -15.33
CA ARG A 42 2.35 10.02 -16.11
C ARG A 42 1.83 9.50 -17.45
N VAL A 43 2.65 8.77 -18.20
CA VAL A 43 2.26 8.20 -19.50
C VAL A 43 1.08 7.22 -19.36
N LEU A 44 1.02 6.43 -18.30
CA LEU A 44 -0.11 5.55 -18.04
C LEU A 44 -1.39 6.33 -17.75
N ILE A 45 -1.32 7.39 -16.92
CA ILE A 45 -2.46 8.27 -16.63
C ILE A 45 -2.94 8.97 -17.90
N ASP A 46 -2.03 9.53 -18.70
CA ASP A 46 -2.36 10.22 -19.96
C ASP A 46 -3.04 9.28 -20.97
N LYS A 47 -2.76 7.98 -20.89
CA LYS A 47 -3.42 6.93 -21.66
C LYS A 47 -4.73 6.42 -21.03
N GLY A 48 -5.21 7.06 -19.98
CA GLY A 48 -6.46 6.69 -19.30
C GLY A 48 -6.38 5.37 -18.50
N LYS A 49 -5.18 4.91 -18.14
CA LYS A 49 -5.01 3.67 -17.39
C LYS A 49 -5.30 3.88 -15.91
N ARG A 50 -5.94 2.88 -15.27
CA ARG A 50 -6.19 2.88 -13.83
C ARG A 50 -4.95 2.38 -13.10
N ILE A 51 -4.52 3.07 -12.06
CA ILE A 51 -3.32 2.73 -11.30
C ILE A 51 -3.66 2.60 -9.82
N VAL A 52 -3.31 1.47 -9.23
CA VAL A 52 -3.34 1.22 -7.80
C VAL A 52 -1.90 0.96 -7.34
N LEU A 53 -1.47 1.68 -6.31
CA LEU A 53 -0.20 1.41 -5.65
C LEU A 53 -0.45 0.45 -4.48
N LEU A 54 0.27 -0.67 -4.48
CA LEU A 54 0.15 -1.71 -3.47
C LEU A 54 1.43 -1.75 -2.63
N SER A 55 1.30 -1.84 -1.32
CA SER A 55 2.43 -1.88 -0.41
C SER A 55 2.22 -2.91 0.71
N ASN A 56 3.28 -3.61 1.08
CA ASN A 56 3.30 -4.46 2.27
C ASN A 56 3.58 -3.68 3.58
N ALA A 57 3.58 -2.35 3.53
CA ALA A 57 3.82 -1.52 4.71
C ALA A 57 2.74 -1.73 5.78
N PRO A 58 3.11 -1.87 7.07
CA PRO A 58 2.16 -2.00 8.17
C PRO A 58 1.58 -0.64 8.60
N ARG A 59 1.15 0.19 7.65
CA ARG A 59 0.69 1.57 7.85
C ARG A 59 -0.64 1.80 7.18
N ARG A 60 -1.37 2.83 7.66
CA ARG A 60 -2.58 3.31 7.00
C ARG A 60 -2.25 3.85 5.61
N ALA A 61 -3.21 3.73 4.67
CA ALA A 61 -3.03 4.21 3.30
C ALA A 61 -2.66 5.70 3.25
N ASP A 62 -3.29 6.53 4.09
CA ASP A 62 -3.01 7.96 4.16
C ASP A 62 -1.56 8.27 4.59
N ASP A 63 -0.99 7.47 5.50
CA ASP A 63 0.41 7.62 5.89
C ASP A 63 1.34 7.23 4.74
N VAL A 64 1.02 6.17 4.01
CA VAL A 64 1.76 5.79 2.80
C VAL A 64 1.71 6.92 1.78
N VAL A 65 0.53 7.50 1.51
CA VAL A 65 0.36 8.65 0.59
C VAL A 65 1.23 9.83 1.03
N ARG A 66 1.19 10.22 2.32
CA ARG A 66 2.03 11.33 2.83
C ARG A 66 3.52 11.07 2.57
N ARG A 67 3.98 9.84 2.85
CA ARG A 67 5.39 9.46 2.68
C ARG A 67 5.84 9.46 1.23
N ILE A 68 5.10 8.83 0.34
CA ILE A 68 5.47 8.79 -1.08
C ILE A 68 5.40 10.19 -1.72
N THR A 69 4.45 11.03 -1.29
CA THR A 69 4.37 12.42 -1.74
C THR A 69 5.60 13.22 -1.28
N ALA A 70 6.04 13.03 -0.03
CA ALA A 70 7.27 13.65 0.47
C ALA A 70 8.53 13.17 -0.27
N LEU A 71 8.52 11.94 -0.80
CA LEU A 71 9.59 11.42 -1.66
C LEU A 71 9.53 11.96 -3.10
N GLY A 72 8.48 12.69 -3.48
CA GLY A 72 8.34 13.28 -4.81
C GLY A 72 7.42 12.52 -5.77
N VAL A 73 6.56 11.62 -5.27
CA VAL A 73 5.52 10.94 -6.08
C VAL A 73 4.23 11.77 -6.04
N PRO A 74 3.81 12.43 -7.13
CA PRO A 74 2.61 13.26 -7.13
C PRO A 74 1.33 12.43 -6.98
N THR A 75 0.38 12.92 -6.18
CA THR A 75 -0.90 12.24 -5.92
C THR A 75 -1.80 12.09 -7.15
N GLY A 76 -1.62 12.92 -8.18
CA GLY A 76 -2.37 12.83 -9.44
C GLY A 76 -1.93 11.70 -10.38
N LEU A 77 -0.89 10.94 -10.03
CA LEU A 77 -0.34 9.89 -10.88
C LEU A 77 -0.82 8.46 -10.54
N TYR A 78 -1.76 8.35 -9.63
CA TYR A 78 -2.40 7.08 -9.26
C TYR A 78 -3.81 7.33 -8.74
N HIS A 79 -4.64 6.29 -8.70
CA HIS A 79 -6.04 6.39 -8.29
C HIS A 79 -6.27 5.95 -6.86
N HIS A 80 -5.45 5.00 -6.37
CA HIS A 80 -5.62 4.45 -5.05
C HIS A 80 -4.29 3.91 -4.51
N VAL A 81 -4.17 3.91 -3.18
CA VAL A 81 -3.10 3.24 -2.45
C VAL A 81 -3.73 2.21 -1.51
N MET A 82 -3.22 0.99 -1.56
CA MET A 82 -3.57 -0.06 -0.63
C MET A 82 -2.31 -0.54 0.08
N SER A 83 -2.40 -0.72 1.38
CA SER A 83 -1.32 -1.27 2.19
C SER A 83 -1.81 -2.42 3.07
N SER A 84 -0.89 -3.29 3.50
CA SER A 84 -1.23 -4.37 4.46
C SER A 84 -1.80 -3.81 5.76
N GLY A 85 -1.26 -2.67 6.23
CA GLY A 85 -1.78 -2.00 7.42
C GLY A 85 -3.19 -1.44 7.23
N GLU A 86 -3.51 -0.88 6.06
CA GLU A 86 -4.86 -0.41 5.78
C GLU A 86 -5.87 -1.56 5.75
N GLU A 87 -5.54 -2.65 5.07
CA GLU A 87 -6.41 -3.84 5.03
C GLU A 87 -6.65 -4.40 6.44
N ALA A 88 -5.58 -4.58 7.22
CA ALA A 88 -5.71 -5.06 8.59
C ALA A 88 -6.58 -4.13 9.44
N TRP A 89 -6.39 -2.82 9.31
CA TRP A 89 -7.18 -1.83 10.04
C TRP A 89 -8.67 -1.89 9.65
N GLN A 90 -8.98 -1.94 8.37
CA GLN A 90 -10.35 -2.01 7.88
C GLN A 90 -11.05 -3.28 8.41
N ARG A 91 -10.40 -4.43 8.32
CA ARG A 91 -10.94 -5.70 8.82
C ARG A 91 -11.18 -5.69 10.32
N LEU A 92 -10.23 -5.18 11.09
CA LEU A 92 -10.35 -5.10 12.56
C LEU A 92 -11.40 -4.05 13.01
N SER A 93 -11.60 -2.99 12.25
CA SER A 93 -12.60 -1.96 12.57
C SER A 93 -14.02 -2.38 12.20
N GLN A 94 -14.21 -2.97 11.04
CA GLN A 94 -15.53 -3.36 10.50
C GLN A 94 -16.02 -4.68 11.09
N ARG A 95 -15.13 -5.67 11.25
CA ARG A 95 -15.42 -7.01 11.78
C ARG A 95 -16.58 -7.73 11.09
N GLU A 96 -16.79 -7.47 9.80
CA GLU A 96 -17.84 -8.09 9.00
C GLU A 96 -17.56 -9.55 8.64
N ASP A 97 -16.27 -9.87 8.48
CA ASP A 97 -15.83 -11.24 8.22
C ASP A 97 -15.94 -12.08 9.50
N PRO A 98 -16.46 -13.32 9.46
CA PRO A 98 -16.61 -14.18 10.63
C PRO A 98 -15.34 -14.40 11.43
N PHE A 99 -14.18 -14.46 10.79
CA PHE A 99 -12.88 -14.58 11.47
C PHE A 99 -12.61 -13.35 12.35
N TYR A 100 -12.74 -12.15 11.80
CA TYR A 100 -12.49 -10.91 12.54
C TYR A 100 -13.59 -10.62 13.58
N ALA A 101 -14.83 -11.01 13.30
CA ALA A 101 -15.94 -10.91 14.26
C ALA A 101 -15.72 -11.75 15.53
N ALA A 102 -15.09 -12.93 15.37
CA ALA A 102 -14.80 -13.83 16.48
C ALA A 102 -13.61 -13.41 17.36
N LEU A 103 -12.76 -12.47 16.88
CA LEU A 103 -11.61 -12.01 17.66
C LEU A 103 -12.05 -11.20 18.88
N GLY A 104 -11.37 -11.44 20.02
CA GLY A 104 -11.49 -10.61 21.21
C GLY A 104 -11.03 -9.17 20.97
N ARG A 105 -11.06 -8.37 22.04
CA ARG A 105 -10.60 -6.97 21.98
C ARG A 105 -9.19 -6.77 22.51
N ARG A 106 -8.65 -7.73 23.27
CA ARG A 106 -7.27 -7.67 23.78
C ARG A 106 -6.30 -7.97 22.65
N CYS A 107 -5.32 -7.11 22.49
CA CYS A 107 -4.39 -7.15 21.37
C CYS A 107 -2.95 -6.87 21.85
N LEU A 108 -2.08 -7.83 21.67
CA LEU A 108 -0.64 -7.61 21.76
C LEU A 108 -0.14 -7.18 20.37
N HIS A 109 0.34 -5.93 20.29
CA HIS A 109 0.93 -5.43 19.05
C HIS A 109 2.44 -5.63 19.05
N ILE A 110 2.93 -6.47 18.17
CA ILE A 110 4.36 -6.69 17.93
C ILE A 110 4.75 -5.93 16.66
N GLY A 111 5.53 -4.87 16.81
CA GLY A 111 5.92 -4.01 15.69
C GLY A 111 6.81 -2.85 16.09
N SER A 112 7.19 -2.03 15.12
CA SER A 112 7.99 -0.82 15.35
C SER A 112 7.13 0.30 15.95
N GLU A 113 7.73 1.09 16.86
CA GLU A 113 7.10 2.32 17.37
C GLU A 113 6.68 3.30 16.26
N ARG A 114 7.37 3.27 15.12
CA ARG A 114 7.05 4.10 13.95
C ARG A 114 5.73 3.73 13.27
N ASP A 115 5.17 2.57 13.59
CA ASP A 115 3.97 2.02 12.96
C ASP A 115 2.77 1.98 13.92
N LEU A 116 2.89 2.60 15.11
CA LEU A 116 1.82 2.63 16.13
C LEU A 116 0.56 3.39 15.69
N GLU A 117 0.64 4.23 14.68
CA GLU A 117 -0.53 4.94 14.12
C GLU A 117 -1.63 3.99 13.63
N ILE A 118 -1.27 2.75 13.26
CA ILE A 118 -2.26 1.73 12.89
C ILE A 118 -3.26 1.41 14.01
N ARG A 119 -2.89 1.66 15.27
CA ARG A 119 -3.76 1.43 16.43
C ARG A 119 -4.90 2.45 16.54
N GLN A 120 -4.76 3.61 15.93
CA GLN A 120 -5.71 4.71 16.07
C GLN A 120 -7.07 4.35 15.46
N GLY A 121 -8.14 4.64 16.19
CA GLY A 121 -9.51 4.38 15.74
C GLY A 121 -9.96 2.92 15.83
N LEU A 122 -9.10 1.98 16.27
CA LEU A 122 -9.49 0.62 16.58
C LEU A 122 -9.98 0.55 18.03
N ASN A 123 -11.13 -0.09 18.24
CA ASN A 123 -11.67 -0.34 19.57
C ASN A 123 -11.04 -1.61 20.15
N LEU A 124 -9.71 -1.55 20.41
CA LEU A 124 -8.91 -2.64 20.97
C LEU A 124 -8.26 -2.18 22.27
N GLU A 125 -8.09 -3.13 23.20
CA GLU A 125 -7.32 -3.00 24.43
C GLU A 125 -5.93 -3.55 24.18
N TYR A 126 -4.93 -2.66 24.17
CA TYR A 126 -3.56 -3.06 23.92
C TYR A 126 -2.89 -3.49 25.21
N VAL A 127 -2.27 -4.65 25.17
CA VAL A 127 -1.53 -5.27 26.30
C VAL A 127 -0.04 -5.35 25.97
N ASP A 128 0.79 -5.36 27.01
CA ASP A 128 2.25 -5.38 26.87
C ASP A 128 2.82 -6.82 26.92
N ALA A 129 2.03 -7.78 27.40
CA ALA A 129 2.42 -9.18 27.49
C ALA A 129 1.27 -10.11 27.08
N PRO A 130 1.57 -11.35 26.58
CA PRO A 130 0.54 -12.30 26.14
C PRO A 130 -0.36 -12.80 27.28
N GLU A 131 0.13 -12.79 28.52
CA GLU A 131 -0.58 -13.29 29.71
C GLU A 131 -1.59 -12.28 30.27
N GLU A 132 -1.52 -11.05 29.82
CA GLU A 132 -2.45 -9.99 30.22
C GLU A 132 -3.68 -10.03 29.32
#